data_1e83aa74ef83ee2cf6c38080261256fe
#
_entry.id   1e83aa74ef83ee2cf6c38080261256fe
#
_cell.length_a   1.000
_cell.length_b   1.000
_cell.length_c   1.000
_cell.angle_alpha   90.00
_cell.angle_beta   90.00
_cell.angle_gamma   90.00
#
_symmetry.space_group_name_H-M   'P 1'
#
loop_
_entity.id
_entity.type
_entity.pdbx_description
1 polymer ?
#
loop_
_entity_poly.entity_id
_entity_poly.type
_entity_poly.pdbx_seq_one_letter_code
_entity_poly.pdbx_strand_id
1 'polypeptide(L)'
;MFLHNKRLQYTVRVAQPNPGLANLLLEQFGGAQGELAAASLYFTQALSEDDPGRKDLLMDIATEELSHLEIVGSIIVMLNKGAKGRLAEGVEEEGELYRAINGRR
;
A
#
# COMPACT_ATOMS: atom_id res chain seq x y z
N MET A 1 -3.31 13.42 14.89
CA MET A 1 -4.37 12.87 14.01
C MET A 1 -3.79 12.60 12.63
N PHE A 2 -4.10 11.48 12.06
CA PHE A 2 -3.69 11.14 10.70
C PHE A 2 -4.85 11.38 9.75
N LEU A 3 -4.58 12.09 8.67
CA LEU A 3 -5.57 12.37 7.64
C LEU A 3 -5.15 11.65 6.35
N HIS A 4 -6.06 10.88 5.77
CA HIS A 4 -5.82 10.28 4.48
C HIS A 4 -6.16 11.27 3.37
N ASN A 5 -5.17 11.57 2.53
CA ASN A 5 -5.39 12.35 1.33
C ASN A 5 -5.88 11.41 0.23
N LYS A 6 -7.03 11.70 -0.36
CA LYS A 6 -7.64 10.85 -1.39
C LYS A 6 -6.88 10.83 -2.71
N ARG A 7 -5.83 11.62 -2.82
CA ARG A 7 -4.96 11.66 -4.00
C ARG A 7 -3.73 10.81 -3.73
N LEU A 8 -3.34 10.01 -4.70
CA LEU A 8 -2.07 9.30 -4.61
C LEU A 8 -0.90 10.29 -4.62
N GLN A 9 0.16 9.96 -3.91
CA GLN A 9 1.38 10.75 -3.88
C GLN A 9 1.98 10.92 -5.27
N TYR A 10 1.87 9.87 -6.09
CA TYR A 10 2.34 9.87 -7.47
C TYR A 10 1.23 9.40 -8.39
N THR A 11 1.20 9.92 -9.61
CA THR A 11 0.29 9.41 -10.64
C THR A 11 0.68 7.98 -11.01
N VAL A 12 -0.32 7.09 -10.99
CA VAL A 12 -0.10 5.67 -11.26
C VAL A 12 -0.77 5.30 -12.58
N ARG A 13 -0.01 4.69 -13.49
CA ARG A 13 -0.51 4.22 -14.78
C ARG A 13 0.19 2.91 -15.15
N VAL A 14 -0.55 2.03 -15.82
CA VAL A 14 0.02 0.84 -16.44
C VAL A 14 -0.32 0.85 -17.92
N ALA A 15 0.62 0.41 -18.75
CA ALA A 15 0.44 0.40 -20.19
C ALA A 15 -0.63 -0.61 -20.63
N GLN A 16 -0.67 -1.76 -19.95
CA GLN A 16 -1.62 -2.84 -20.24
C GLN A 16 -1.70 -3.78 -19.04
N PRO A 17 -2.79 -4.56 -18.94
CA PRO A 17 -2.89 -5.56 -17.87
C PRO A 17 -1.75 -6.58 -17.96
N ASN A 18 -1.28 -7.02 -16.80
CA ASN A 18 -0.23 -8.03 -16.69
C ASN A 18 -0.41 -8.80 -15.38
N PRO A 19 -1.24 -9.86 -15.36
CA PRO A 19 -1.54 -10.61 -14.14
C PRO A 19 -0.32 -11.25 -13.48
N GLY A 20 0.68 -11.66 -14.29
CA GLY A 20 1.92 -12.21 -13.75
C GLY A 20 2.69 -11.19 -12.92
N LEU A 21 2.80 -9.97 -13.42
CA LEU A 21 3.43 -8.87 -12.68
C LEU A 21 2.59 -8.48 -11.47
N ALA A 22 1.26 -8.49 -11.60
CA ALA A 22 0.36 -8.23 -10.48
C ALA A 22 0.61 -9.22 -9.33
N ASN A 23 0.82 -10.50 -9.64
CA ASN A 23 1.10 -11.51 -8.63
C ASN A 23 2.41 -11.24 -7.89
N LEU A 24 3.46 -10.84 -8.60
CA LEU A 24 4.73 -10.48 -7.98
C LEU A 24 4.58 -9.29 -7.03
N LEU A 25 3.84 -8.27 -7.47
CA LEU A 25 3.60 -7.09 -6.64
C LEU A 25 2.70 -7.40 -5.46
N LEU A 26 1.74 -8.31 -5.62
CA LEU A 26 0.87 -8.74 -4.52
C LEU A 26 1.69 -9.37 -3.39
N GLU A 27 2.72 -10.14 -3.72
CA GLU A 27 3.65 -10.68 -2.72
C GLU A 27 4.36 -9.55 -1.97
N GLN A 28 4.79 -8.51 -2.67
CA GLN A 28 5.39 -7.34 -2.05
C GLN A 28 4.39 -6.60 -1.14
N PHE A 29 3.15 -6.49 -1.60
CA PHE A 29 2.08 -5.79 -0.89
C PHE A 29 1.70 -6.50 0.41
N GLY A 30 1.55 -7.84 0.37
CA GLY A 30 1.08 -8.64 1.49
C GLY A 30 2.13 -9.41 2.25
N GLY A 31 3.38 -9.42 1.79
CA GLY A 31 4.46 -10.20 2.40
C GLY A 31 5.05 -9.55 3.64
N ALA A 32 5.79 -10.34 4.42
CA ALA A 32 6.45 -9.87 5.64
C ALA A 32 7.47 -8.76 5.38
N GLN A 33 8.02 -8.71 4.17
CA GLN A 33 8.97 -7.69 3.74
C GLN A 33 8.30 -6.54 2.98
N GLY A 34 6.96 -6.51 2.95
CA GLY A 34 6.23 -5.50 2.21
C GLY A 34 6.11 -4.18 2.94
N GLU A 35 5.49 -3.21 2.26
CA GLU A 35 5.35 -1.83 2.74
C GLU A 35 4.55 -1.74 4.05
N LEU A 36 3.56 -2.64 4.24
CA LEU A 36 2.76 -2.65 5.46
C LEU A 36 3.62 -3.05 6.67
N ALA A 37 4.48 -4.06 6.51
CA ALA A 37 5.39 -4.49 7.58
C ALA A 37 6.36 -3.36 7.93
N ALA A 38 6.89 -2.66 6.93
CA ALA A 38 7.78 -1.53 7.14
C ALA A 38 7.08 -0.40 7.89
N ALA A 39 5.86 -0.04 7.47
CA ALA A 39 5.09 1.00 8.15
C ALA A 39 4.83 0.64 9.61
N SER A 40 4.44 -0.60 9.88
CA SER A 40 4.18 -1.08 11.23
C SER A 40 5.42 -1.01 12.12
N LEU A 41 6.57 -1.39 11.57
CA LEU A 41 7.85 -1.34 12.28
C LEU A 41 8.20 0.10 12.67
N TYR A 42 8.13 1.03 11.73
CA TYR A 42 8.47 2.43 11.99
C TYR A 42 7.49 3.09 12.96
N PHE A 43 6.20 2.78 12.87
CA PHE A 43 5.23 3.25 13.85
C PHE A 43 5.56 2.77 15.25
N THR A 44 5.88 1.48 15.40
CA THR A 44 6.25 0.90 16.69
C THR A 44 7.49 1.59 17.27
N GLN A 45 8.49 1.81 16.44
CA GLN A 45 9.70 2.51 16.85
C GLN A 45 9.40 3.94 17.25
N ALA A 46 8.54 4.65 16.51
CA ALA A 46 8.16 6.02 16.81
C ALA A 46 7.48 6.12 18.18
N LEU A 47 6.58 5.19 18.49
CA LEU A 47 5.84 5.20 19.74
C LEU A 47 6.72 4.98 20.96
N SER A 48 7.85 4.28 20.79
CA SER A 48 8.81 4.03 21.88
C SER A 48 9.99 5.01 21.90
N GLU A 49 10.05 5.94 20.96
CA GLU A 49 11.14 6.91 20.88
C GLU A 49 10.86 8.11 21.79
N ASP A 50 11.81 8.43 22.67
CA ASP A 50 11.68 9.53 23.61
C ASP A 50 12.07 10.88 23.04
N ASP A 51 13.00 10.89 22.08
CA ASP A 51 13.45 12.13 21.44
C ASP A 51 12.40 12.65 20.46
N PRO A 52 11.86 13.88 20.65
CA PRO A 52 10.80 14.39 19.78
C PRO A 52 11.19 14.49 18.31
N GLY A 53 12.43 14.85 18.01
CA GLY A 53 12.90 14.97 16.61
C GLY A 53 12.98 13.62 15.92
N ARG A 54 13.52 12.61 16.60
CA ARG A 54 13.57 11.25 16.05
C ARG A 54 12.17 10.63 15.95
N LYS A 55 11.30 10.91 16.90
CA LYS A 55 9.92 10.45 16.86
C LYS A 55 9.20 11.00 15.63
N ASP A 56 9.32 12.29 15.37
CA ASP A 56 8.74 12.92 14.18
C ASP A 56 9.27 12.31 12.89
N LEU A 57 10.58 12.07 12.82
CA LEU A 57 11.18 11.46 11.65
C LEU A 57 10.64 10.04 11.41
N LEU A 58 10.54 9.24 12.46
CA LEU A 58 10.01 7.89 12.36
C LEU A 58 8.53 7.88 11.93
N MET A 59 7.73 8.82 12.44
CA MET A 59 6.34 8.99 12.03
C MET A 59 6.24 9.39 10.56
N ASP A 60 7.11 10.29 10.09
CA ASP A 60 7.15 10.69 8.69
C ASP A 60 7.47 9.50 7.79
N ILE A 61 8.46 8.68 8.19
CA ILE A 61 8.82 7.48 7.43
C ILE A 61 7.65 6.49 7.40
N ALA A 62 6.99 6.27 8.54
CA ALA A 62 5.86 5.34 8.62
C ALA A 62 4.72 5.77 7.69
N THR A 63 4.38 7.05 7.67
CA THR A 63 3.31 7.57 6.81
C THR A 63 3.71 7.53 5.34
N GLU A 64 4.98 7.73 5.03
CA GLU A 64 5.51 7.59 3.67
C GLU A 64 5.36 6.15 3.17
N GLU A 65 5.65 5.17 4.03
CA GLU A 65 5.45 3.75 3.68
C GLU A 65 3.98 3.42 3.42
N LEU A 66 3.05 4.05 4.14
CA LEU A 66 1.62 3.89 3.86
C LEU A 66 1.24 4.47 2.50
N SER A 67 1.84 5.59 2.10
CA SER A 67 1.64 6.16 0.77
C SER A 67 2.15 5.21 -0.32
N HIS A 68 3.28 4.58 -0.09
CA HIS A 68 3.82 3.57 -1.01
C HIS A 68 2.88 2.36 -1.12
N LEU A 69 2.32 1.93 -0.01
CA LEU A 69 1.36 0.83 0.02
C LEU A 69 0.15 1.14 -0.88
N GLU A 70 -0.36 2.36 -0.80
CA GLU A 70 -1.47 2.81 -1.63
C GLU A 70 -1.11 2.78 -3.13
N ILE A 71 0.08 3.24 -3.47
CA ILE A 71 0.58 3.24 -4.84
C ILE A 71 0.72 1.82 -5.37
N VAL A 72 1.36 0.94 -4.62
CA VAL A 72 1.56 -0.46 -5.02
C VAL A 72 0.24 -1.17 -5.20
N GLY A 73 -0.70 -0.98 -4.26
CA GLY A 73 -2.03 -1.56 -4.36
C GLY A 73 -2.79 -1.09 -5.60
N SER A 74 -2.68 0.20 -5.92
CA SER A 74 -3.31 0.76 -7.12
C SER A 74 -2.74 0.16 -8.41
N ILE A 75 -1.43 -0.05 -8.46
CA ILE A 75 -0.77 -0.69 -9.60
C ILE A 75 -1.26 -2.12 -9.76
N ILE A 76 -1.33 -2.88 -8.67
CA ILE A 76 -1.80 -4.27 -8.69
C ILE A 76 -3.20 -4.36 -9.28
N VAL A 77 -4.11 -3.51 -8.84
CA VAL A 77 -5.48 -3.48 -9.36
C VAL A 77 -5.50 -3.20 -10.87
N MET A 78 -4.72 -2.22 -11.31
CA MET A 78 -4.64 -1.89 -12.74
C MET A 78 -4.07 -3.02 -13.59
N LEU A 79 -3.00 -3.67 -13.11
CA LEU A 79 -2.35 -4.76 -13.83
C LEU A 79 -3.24 -5.99 -13.95
N ASN A 80 -4.11 -6.22 -12.97
CA ASN A 80 -4.98 -7.39 -12.93
C ASN A 80 -6.36 -7.15 -13.52
N LYS A 81 -6.58 -6.01 -14.13
CA LYS A 81 -7.88 -5.64 -14.68
C LYS A 81 -8.29 -6.62 -15.78
N GLY A 82 -9.48 -7.21 -15.62
CA GLY A 82 -10.00 -8.18 -16.58
C GLY A 82 -9.48 -9.61 -16.42
N ALA A 83 -8.55 -9.87 -15.50
CA ALA A 83 -8.06 -11.21 -15.24
C ALA A 83 -9.12 -12.05 -14.51
N LYS A 84 -9.01 -13.38 -14.62
CA LYS A 84 -9.94 -14.34 -14.02
C LYS A 84 -9.18 -15.38 -13.22
N GLY A 85 -9.85 -16.01 -12.24
CA GLY A 85 -9.29 -17.08 -11.43
C GLY A 85 -8.83 -16.57 -10.07
N ARG A 86 -8.07 -17.40 -9.35
CA ARG A 86 -7.65 -17.10 -7.97
C ARG A 86 -6.90 -15.78 -7.84
N LEU A 87 -6.05 -15.49 -8.80
CA LEU A 87 -5.30 -14.23 -8.78
C LEU A 87 -6.24 -13.03 -8.85
N ALA A 88 -7.20 -13.07 -9.78
CA ALA A 88 -8.18 -12.00 -9.92
C ALA A 88 -9.02 -11.84 -8.65
N GLU A 89 -9.47 -12.96 -8.07
CA GLU A 89 -10.24 -12.95 -6.84
C GLU A 89 -9.47 -12.33 -5.69
N GLY A 90 -8.21 -12.71 -5.51
CA GLY A 90 -7.36 -12.16 -4.48
C GLY A 90 -7.15 -10.66 -4.64
N VAL A 91 -6.90 -10.21 -5.86
CA VAL A 91 -6.72 -8.77 -6.14
C VAL A 91 -8.02 -8.00 -5.93
N GLU A 92 -9.15 -8.56 -6.31
CA GLU A 92 -10.45 -7.94 -6.08
C GLU A 92 -10.73 -7.78 -4.58
N GLU A 93 -10.48 -8.80 -3.78
CA GLU A 93 -10.63 -8.73 -2.33
C GLU A 93 -9.74 -7.66 -1.72
N GLU A 94 -8.49 -7.61 -2.11
CA GLU A 94 -7.55 -6.58 -1.65
C GLU A 94 -8.01 -5.20 -2.09
N GLY A 95 -8.48 -5.08 -3.33
CA GLY A 95 -8.99 -3.82 -3.86
C GLY A 95 -10.23 -3.32 -3.13
N GLU A 96 -11.14 -4.23 -2.77
CA GLU A 96 -12.33 -3.90 -1.99
C GLU A 96 -11.95 -3.47 -0.58
N LEU A 97 -11.05 -4.20 0.06
CA LEU A 97 -10.55 -3.84 1.39
C LEU A 97 -9.89 -2.47 1.37
N TYR A 98 -9.06 -2.23 0.39
CA TYR A 98 -8.39 -0.95 0.19
C TYR A 98 -9.41 0.18 0.06
N ARG A 99 -10.43 0.00 -0.76
CA ARG A 99 -11.48 1.01 -0.94
C ARG A 99 -12.29 1.22 0.33
N ALA A 100 -12.56 0.16 1.08
CA ALA A 100 -13.28 0.26 2.34
C ALA A 100 -12.50 1.06 3.39
N ILE A 101 -11.18 0.91 3.41
CA ILE A 101 -10.29 1.64 4.34
C ILE A 101 -10.14 3.09 3.92
N ASN A 102 -9.96 3.36 2.63
CA ASN A 102 -9.58 4.68 2.10
C ASN A 102 -10.74 5.45 1.48
N GLY A 103 -11.93 4.92 1.51
CA GLY A 103 -13.09 5.50 0.85
C GLY A 103 -13.08 5.21 -0.64
N ARG A 104 -13.97 5.89 -1.37
CA ARG A 104 -14.11 5.68 -2.81
C ARG A 104 -12.98 6.32 -3.59
N ARG A 105 -12.50 5.59 -4.56
CA ARG A 105 -11.49 6.05 -5.49
C ARG A 105 -11.83 5.66 -6.91
#